data_8b8d803f50c2a3ec39c02703ddb77227
#
_entry.id   8b8d803f50c2a3ec39c02703ddb77227
#
_cell.length_a   1.000
_cell.length_b   1.000
_cell.length_c   1.000
_cell.angle_alpha   90.00
_cell.angle_beta   90.00
_cell.angle_gamma   90.00
#
_symmetry.space_group_name_H-M   'P 1'
#
loop_
_entity.id
_entity.type
_entity.pdbx_description
1 polymer ?
#
loop_
_entity_poly.entity_id
_entity_poly.type
_entity_poly.pdbx_seq_one_letter_code
_entity_poly.pdbx_strand_id
1 'polypeptide(L)'
;MSIKKPIRYAFLQIPNYSMVTFSSAVASLRGANYISKQDLYAWQVVSMDGVPVTASVGFEVTPTLHVNDLNLNGLEAVIVCGGTFIDRAYDKNTITFLRKAANAKIKIGSTCTGSYLLAAAGLLDGYKSTIHWENLASMREEFPNVLMSSNLFAIDRDRFTCSGGNSSLDMMLQFVSNHHGPELAAAVSEMFIMERIRDHHDTQRIPLRLHLGNSQPKLIEAVALMEANLEETISLDDLAQYVGVSRRQLERLFQKHLKCVPSRYYLELRLNRARQLLLQTNLSIIDVSLACGFVSAPHFSKCYRDFFGI
;
A
#
# COMPACT_ATOMS: atom_id res chain seq x y z
N MET A 1 -35.37 -15.64 -6.53
CA MET A 1 -34.09 -14.92 -6.65
C MET A 1 -32.97 -15.97 -6.68
N SER A 2 -32.16 -16.01 -7.72
CA SER A 2 -30.99 -16.91 -7.76
C SER A 2 -30.02 -16.52 -6.65
N ILE A 3 -29.74 -17.39 -5.71
CA ILE A 3 -28.75 -17.16 -4.65
C ILE A 3 -27.38 -17.09 -5.36
N LYS A 4 -26.86 -15.90 -5.51
CA LYS A 4 -25.53 -15.68 -6.10
C LYS A 4 -24.50 -16.29 -5.15
N LYS A 5 -23.68 -17.23 -5.65
CA LYS A 5 -22.64 -17.85 -4.81
C LYS A 5 -21.66 -16.78 -4.32
N PRO A 6 -21.19 -16.87 -3.06
CA PRO A 6 -20.22 -15.92 -2.52
C PRO A 6 -18.91 -15.94 -3.30
N ILE A 7 -18.30 -14.77 -3.44
CA ILE A 7 -16.96 -14.61 -3.98
C ILE A 7 -15.98 -15.17 -2.96
N ARG A 8 -15.11 -16.11 -3.38
CA ARG A 8 -14.27 -16.89 -2.47
C ARG A 8 -12.83 -16.47 -2.54
N TYR A 9 -12.20 -16.23 -1.39
CA TYR A 9 -10.78 -15.93 -1.23
C TYR A 9 -10.08 -17.01 -0.40
N ALA A 10 -8.80 -17.26 -0.67
CA ALA A 10 -7.93 -18.05 0.17
C ALA A 10 -6.76 -17.19 0.67
N PHE A 11 -6.55 -17.15 1.98
CA PHE A 11 -5.46 -16.44 2.64
C PHE A 11 -4.38 -17.46 3.04
N LEU A 12 -3.26 -17.47 2.31
CA LEU A 12 -2.11 -18.31 2.63
C LEU A 12 -1.25 -17.61 3.69
N GLN A 13 -1.25 -18.16 4.89
CA GLN A 13 -0.42 -17.65 5.98
C GLN A 13 1.00 -18.19 5.89
N ILE A 14 1.96 -17.28 5.92
CA ILE A 14 3.40 -17.57 5.99
C ILE A 14 3.88 -17.28 7.42
N PRO A 15 4.77 -18.08 8.03
CA PRO A 15 5.28 -17.82 9.37
C PRO A 15 5.71 -16.36 9.58
N ASN A 16 5.38 -15.80 10.75
CA ASN A 16 5.57 -14.39 11.11
C ASN A 16 4.79 -13.38 10.24
N TYR A 17 3.67 -13.79 9.64
CA TYR A 17 2.83 -12.88 8.88
C TYR A 17 2.31 -11.71 9.74
N SER A 18 2.01 -10.59 9.12
CA SER A 18 1.45 -9.41 9.80
C SER A 18 -0.03 -9.65 10.14
N MET A 19 -0.31 -9.83 11.44
CA MET A 19 -1.68 -10.05 11.94
C MET A 19 -2.61 -8.90 11.58
N VAL A 20 -2.18 -7.65 11.74
CA VAL A 20 -3.00 -6.48 11.42
C VAL A 20 -3.40 -6.46 9.94
N THR A 21 -2.47 -6.80 9.06
CA THR A 21 -2.72 -6.80 7.62
C THR A 21 -3.69 -7.92 7.21
N PHE A 22 -3.49 -9.11 7.75
CA PHE A 22 -4.37 -10.25 7.52
C PHE A 22 -5.77 -9.97 8.07
N SER A 23 -5.89 -9.55 9.33
CA SER A 23 -7.17 -9.29 9.97
C SER A 23 -7.94 -8.16 9.29
N SER A 24 -7.27 -7.09 8.86
CA SER A 24 -7.89 -5.98 8.12
C SER A 24 -8.46 -6.43 6.77
N ALA A 25 -7.73 -7.29 6.04
CA ALA A 25 -8.22 -7.84 4.78
C ALA A 25 -9.47 -8.72 4.97
N VAL A 26 -9.46 -9.61 5.96
CA VAL A 26 -10.62 -10.46 6.27
C VAL A 26 -11.78 -9.64 6.82
N ALA A 27 -11.48 -8.66 7.69
CA ALA A 27 -12.49 -7.81 8.30
C ALA A 27 -13.29 -6.99 7.27
N SER A 28 -12.66 -6.52 6.19
CA SER A 28 -13.38 -5.80 5.11
C SER A 28 -14.40 -6.68 4.40
N LEU A 29 -14.06 -7.95 4.12
CA LEU A 29 -14.99 -8.92 3.53
C LEU A 29 -16.15 -9.25 4.48
N ARG A 30 -15.83 -9.48 5.77
CA ARG A 30 -16.84 -9.68 6.80
C ARG A 30 -17.75 -8.46 6.96
N GLY A 31 -17.18 -7.25 6.90
CA GLY A 31 -17.93 -6.00 6.96
C GLY A 31 -18.94 -5.87 5.82
N ALA A 32 -18.54 -6.22 4.61
CA ALA A 32 -19.42 -6.21 3.45
C ALA A 32 -20.60 -7.20 3.61
N ASN A 33 -20.34 -8.41 4.10
CA ASN A 33 -21.40 -9.37 4.41
C ASN A 33 -22.36 -8.84 5.49
N TYR A 34 -21.79 -8.27 6.56
CA TYR A 34 -22.58 -7.76 7.69
C TYR A 34 -23.51 -6.61 7.30
N ILE A 35 -22.97 -5.62 6.56
CA ILE A 35 -23.75 -4.44 6.15
C ILE A 35 -24.81 -4.80 5.11
N SER A 36 -24.45 -5.62 4.12
CA SER A 36 -25.39 -6.05 3.08
C SER A 36 -26.43 -7.05 3.58
N LYS A 37 -26.19 -7.68 4.72
CA LYS A 37 -26.99 -8.83 5.24
C LYS A 37 -27.05 -10.00 4.25
N GLN A 38 -26.00 -10.19 3.47
CA GLN A 38 -25.87 -11.23 2.44
C GLN A 38 -24.49 -11.90 2.56
N ASP A 39 -24.41 -13.16 2.16
CA ASP A 39 -23.15 -13.89 2.05
C ASP A 39 -22.45 -13.54 0.72
N LEU A 40 -21.99 -12.28 0.60
CA LEU A 40 -21.31 -11.78 -0.61
C LEU A 40 -19.93 -12.41 -0.78
N TYR A 41 -19.25 -12.67 0.35
CA TYR A 41 -17.88 -13.17 0.40
C TYR A 41 -17.75 -14.36 1.33
N ALA A 42 -16.89 -15.30 0.94
CA ALA A 42 -16.41 -16.37 1.79
C ALA A 42 -14.88 -16.45 1.71
N TRP A 43 -14.25 -16.89 2.77
CA TRP A 43 -12.80 -17.01 2.80
C TRP A 43 -12.36 -18.28 3.52
N GLN A 44 -11.17 -18.74 3.16
CA GLN A 44 -10.48 -19.84 3.77
C GLN A 44 -9.10 -19.38 4.20
N VAL A 45 -8.68 -19.77 5.38
CA VAL A 45 -7.33 -19.55 5.88
C VAL A 45 -6.55 -20.84 5.64
N VAL A 46 -5.42 -20.76 4.98
CA VAL A 46 -4.64 -21.94 4.61
C VAL A 46 -3.19 -21.79 5.07
N SER A 47 -2.58 -22.89 5.46
CA SER A 47 -1.15 -23.00 5.68
C SER A 47 -0.56 -24.13 4.83
N MET A 48 0.77 -24.13 4.68
CA MET A 48 1.44 -25.10 3.83
C MET A 48 1.33 -26.54 4.36
N ASP A 49 1.19 -26.71 5.66
CA ASP A 49 1.18 -27.99 6.37
C ASP A 49 -0.12 -28.27 7.15
N GLY A 50 -1.08 -27.36 7.10
CA GLY A 50 -2.37 -27.49 7.80
C GLY A 50 -2.31 -27.23 9.30
N VAL A 51 -1.14 -26.84 9.85
CA VAL A 51 -0.98 -26.54 11.28
C VAL A 51 -1.13 -25.04 11.56
N PRO A 52 -1.38 -24.64 12.82
CA PRO A 52 -1.43 -23.24 13.21
C PRO A 52 -0.18 -22.48 12.86
N VAL A 53 -0.33 -21.25 12.34
CA VAL A 53 0.78 -20.39 11.95
C VAL A 53 0.87 -19.22 12.91
N THR A 54 2.07 -19.04 13.48
CA THR A 54 2.37 -17.93 14.38
C THR A 54 2.56 -16.64 13.59
N ALA A 55 1.80 -15.61 13.95
CA ALA A 55 1.95 -14.26 13.42
C ALA A 55 3.13 -13.52 14.08
N SER A 56 3.58 -12.42 13.48
CA SER A 56 4.68 -11.59 14.00
C SER A 56 4.44 -11.00 15.41
N VAL A 57 3.20 -10.98 15.87
CA VAL A 57 2.79 -10.55 17.23
C VAL A 57 2.76 -11.70 18.24
N GLY A 58 3.16 -12.92 17.84
CA GLY A 58 3.21 -14.09 18.72
C GLY A 58 1.89 -14.87 18.86
N PHE A 59 0.81 -14.44 18.22
CA PHE A 59 -0.45 -15.18 18.22
C PHE A 59 -0.51 -16.20 17.09
N GLU A 60 -1.14 -17.34 17.36
CA GLU A 60 -1.39 -18.38 16.38
C GLU A 60 -2.80 -18.29 15.82
N VAL A 61 -2.94 -18.53 14.53
CA VAL A 61 -4.23 -18.73 13.88
C VAL A 61 -4.28 -20.13 13.29
N THR A 62 -5.29 -20.88 13.68
CA THR A 62 -5.55 -22.21 13.13
C THR A 62 -6.09 -22.08 11.71
N PRO A 63 -5.44 -22.67 10.70
CA PRO A 63 -5.94 -22.66 9.33
C PRO A 63 -7.22 -23.50 9.23
N THR A 64 -8.04 -23.18 8.25
CA THR A 64 -9.24 -23.97 7.92
C THR A 64 -8.91 -25.19 7.07
N LEU A 65 -7.76 -25.13 6.36
CA LEU A 65 -7.32 -26.17 5.42
C LEU A 65 -5.80 -26.26 5.30
N HIS A 66 -5.32 -27.45 5.02
CA HIS A 66 -4.01 -27.64 4.40
C HIS A 66 -4.05 -27.14 2.94
N VAL A 67 -2.94 -26.58 2.45
CA VAL A 67 -2.88 -26.02 1.08
C VAL A 67 -3.20 -27.03 -0.03
N ASN A 68 -2.91 -28.30 0.17
CA ASN A 68 -3.20 -29.36 -0.81
C ASN A 68 -4.70 -29.70 -0.91
N ASP A 69 -5.48 -29.39 0.13
CA ASP A 69 -6.93 -29.61 0.15
C ASP A 69 -7.70 -28.41 -0.39
N LEU A 70 -7.00 -27.33 -0.73
CA LEU A 70 -7.60 -26.13 -1.26
C LEU A 70 -8.11 -26.35 -2.70
N ASN A 71 -9.43 -26.30 -2.86
CA ASN A 71 -10.03 -26.32 -4.19
C ASN A 71 -9.87 -24.96 -4.86
N LEU A 72 -8.97 -24.89 -5.83
CA LEU A 72 -8.69 -23.68 -6.60
C LEU A 72 -9.86 -23.29 -7.53
N ASN A 73 -10.72 -24.21 -7.92
CA ASN A 73 -11.83 -23.92 -8.83
C ASN A 73 -12.85 -22.99 -8.16
N GLY A 74 -13.14 -21.87 -8.82
CA GLY A 74 -14.10 -20.88 -8.34
C GLY A 74 -13.59 -19.99 -7.20
N LEU A 75 -12.28 -20.00 -6.92
CA LEU A 75 -11.66 -18.95 -6.12
C LEU A 75 -11.52 -17.68 -6.95
N GLU A 76 -11.79 -16.55 -6.35
CA GLU A 76 -11.45 -15.22 -6.90
C GLU A 76 -9.95 -14.99 -6.84
N ALA A 77 -9.34 -15.27 -5.68
CA ALA A 77 -7.91 -15.10 -5.49
C ALA A 77 -7.32 -15.97 -4.36
N VAL A 78 -6.01 -16.19 -4.49
CA VAL A 78 -5.13 -16.59 -3.38
C VAL A 78 -4.33 -15.37 -2.94
N ILE A 79 -4.33 -15.06 -1.65
CA ILE A 79 -3.64 -13.91 -1.04
C ILE A 79 -2.55 -14.42 -0.09
N VAL A 80 -1.29 -14.12 -0.41
CA VAL A 80 -0.14 -14.47 0.43
C VAL A 80 -0.01 -13.46 1.56
N CYS A 81 -0.16 -13.91 2.80
CA CYS A 81 0.02 -13.10 4.00
C CYS A 81 1.47 -13.15 4.45
N GLY A 82 2.25 -12.10 4.17
CA GLY A 82 3.64 -11.97 4.60
C GLY A 82 3.80 -11.10 5.84
N GLY A 83 5.02 -11.07 6.37
CA GLY A 83 5.40 -10.28 7.55
C GLY A 83 6.91 -10.23 7.74
N THR A 84 7.42 -10.44 8.96
CA THR A 84 8.86 -10.39 9.24
C THR A 84 9.59 -11.65 8.76
N PHE A 85 10.88 -11.51 8.42
CA PHE A 85 11.77 -12.61 7.99
C PHE A 85 11.27 -13.41 6.79
N ILE A 86 10.63 -12.73 5.85
CA ILE A 86 9.98 -13.37 4.69
C ILE A 86 10.96 -14.17 3.83
N ASP A 87 12.20 -13.73 3.74
CA ASP A 87 13.30 -14.39 3.01
C ASP A 87 13.61 -15.80 3.51
N ARG A 88 13.26 -16.13 4.75
CA ARG A 88 13.50 -17.41 5.43
C ARG A 88 12.23 -18.20 5.74
N ALA A 89 11.06 -17.61 5.46
CA ALA A 89 9.77 -18.14 5.92
C ALA A 89 9.09 -19.06 4.90
N TYR A 90 9.73 -19.45 3.81
CA TYR A 90 9.15 -20.26 2.74
C TYR A 90 10.12 -21.31 2.21
N ASP A 91 9.57 -22.30 1.52
CA ASP A 91 10.30 -23.40 0.89
C ASP A 91 9.92 -23.55 -0.60
N LYS A 92 10.51 -24.56 -1.26
CA LYS A 92 10.20 -24.89 -2.65
C LYS A 92 8.74 -25.27 -2.88
N ASN A 93 8.08 -25.87 -1.89
CA ASN A 93 6.68 -26.27 -2.01
C ASN A 93 5.77 -25.05 -2.06
N THR A 94 6.07 -24.03 -1.27
CA THR A 94 5.37 -22.74 -1.30
C THR A 94 5.43 -22.10 -2.69
N ILE A 95 6.62 -22.03 -3.29
CA ILE A 95 6.82 -21.52 -4.65
C ILE A 95 6.05 -22.35 -5.69
N THR A 96 6.11 -23.66 -5.57
CA THR A 96 5.42 -24.60 -6.47
C THR A 96 3.91 -24.42 -6.39
N PHE A 97 3.38 -24.27 -5.18
CA PHE A 97 1.94 -24.01 -4.99
C PHE A 97 1.51 -22.68 -5.62
N LEU A 98 2.26 -21.59 -5.41
CA LEU A 98 1.94 -20.30 -5.99
C LEU A 98 1.93 -20.32 -7.52
N ARG A 99 2.91 -20.99 -8.14
CA ARG A 99 2.92 -21.20 -9.60
C ARG A 99 1.74 -22.05 -10.08
N LYS A 100 1.37 -23.10 -9.34
CA LYS A 100 0.18 -23.92 -9.63
C LYS A 100 -1.10 -23.08 -9.58
N ALA A 101 -1.26 -22.22 -8.56
CA ALA A 101 -2.42 -21.33 -8.43
C ALA A 101 -2.48 -20.31 -9.58
N ALA A 102 -1.35 -19.71 -9.96
CA ALA A 102 -1.28 -18.80 -11.10
C ALA A 102 -1.65 -19.48 -12.42
N ASN A 103 -1.17 -20.71 -12.65
CA ASN A 103 -1.50 -21.50 -13.85
C ASN A 103 -2.97 -21.89 -13.92
N ALA A 104 -3.67 -21.98 -12.78
CA ALA A 104 -5.12 -22.16 -12.71
C ALA A 104 -5.92 -20.90 -13.07
N LYS A 105 -5.24 -19.82 -13.52
CA LYS A 105 -5.83 -18.53 -13.90
C LYS A 105 -6.60 -17.84 -12.77
N ILE A 106 -6.17 -18.09 -11.53
CA ILE A 106 -6.70 -17.42 -10.35
C ILE A 106 -5.90 -16.14 -10.11
N LYS A 107 -6.55 -15.08 -9.68
CA LYS A 107 -5.83 -13.87 -9.26
C LYS A 107 -4.93 -14.20 -8.08
N ILE A 108 -3.72 -13.68 -8.09
CA ILE A 108 -2.75 -13.87 -7.02
C ILE A 108 -2.45 -12.54 -6.38
N GLY A 109 -2.68 -12.46 -5.09
CA GLY A 109 -2.41 -11.26 -4.32
C GLY A 109 -1.44 -11.50 -3.18
N SER A 110 -0.99 -10.40 -2.58
CA SER A 110 -0.18 -10.45 -1.37
C SER A 110 -0.40 -9.27 -0.46
N THR A 111 -0.11 -9.47 0.81
CA THR A 111 -0.13 -8.42 1.82
C THR A 111 1.23 -8.30 2.50
N CYS A 112 1.61 -7.07 2.87
CA CYS A 112 2.86 -6.73 3.53
C CYS A 112 4.07 -7.18 2.70
N THR A 113 4.90 -8.07 3.22
CA THR A 113 6.08 -8.61 2.53
C THR A 113 5.78 -9.84 1.66
N GLY A 114 4.53 -10.31 1.60
CA GLY A 114 4.15 -11.46 0.78
C GLY A 114 4.46 -11.31 -0.72
N SER A 115 4.60 -10.06 -1.21
CA SER A 115 5.05 -9.77 -2.58
C SER A 115 6.44 -10.33 -2.87
N TYR A 116 7.29 -10.48 -1.86
CA TYR A 116 8.60 -11.10 -2.01
C TYR A 116 8.47 -12.55 -2.52
N LEU A 117 7.54 -13.32 -1.95
CA LEU A 117 7.30 -14.71 -2.39
C LEU A 117 6.76 -14.76 -3.82
N LEU A 118 5.89 -13.82 -4.17
CA LEU A 118 5.37 -13.75 -5.54
C LEU A 118 6.47 -13.41 -6.55
N ALA A 119 7.40 -12.52 -6.19
CA ALA A 119 8.57 -12.22 -7.02
C ALA A 119 9.52 -13.40 -7.11
N ALA A 120 9.85 -14.07 -5.99
CA ALA A 120 10.66 -15.27 -5.97
C ALA A 120 10.04 -16.44 -6.79
N ALA A 121 8.73 -16.46 -6.91
CA ALA A 121 8.02 -17.39 -7.79
C ALA A 121 8.03 -16.96 -9.27
N GLY A 122 8.55 -15.76 -9.62
CA GLY A 122 8.51 -15.19 -10.96
C GLY A 122 7.12 -14.72 -11.40
N LEU A 123 6.23 -14.43 -10.45
CA LEU A 123 4.83 -14.11 -10.73
C LEU A 123 4.57 -12.61 -10.80
N LEU A 124 5.56 -11.76 -10.54
CA LEU A 124 5.44 -10.30 -10.57
C LEU A 124 6.27 -9.64 -11.68
N ASP A 125 7.00 -10.39 -12.50
CA ASP A 125 7.79 -9.83 -13.61
C ASP A 125 6.90 -9.06 -14.58
N GLY A 126 7.22 -7.77 -14.81
CA GLY A 126 6.43 -6.86 -15.63
C GLY A 126 5.08 -6.44 -15.04
N TYR A 127 4.85 -6.69 -13.76
CA TYR A 127 3.65 -6.21 -13.04
C TYR A 127 4.00 -5.02 -12.13
N LYS A 128 3.09 -4.03 -12.09
CA LYS A 128 3.13 -2.98 -11.07
C LYS A 128 2.82 -3.61 -9.71
N SER A 129 3.73 -3.43 -8.76
CA SER A 129 3.65 -4.07 -7.45
C SER A 129 4.12 -3.15 -6.35
N THR A 130 3.75 -3.46 -5.13
CA THR A 130 4.28 -2.80 -3.92
C THR A 130 4.61 -3.84 -2.86
N ILE A 131 5.41 -3.43 -1.90
CA ILE A 131 5.81 -4.22 -0.72
C ILE A 131 5.95 -3.27 0.46
N HIS A 132 6.05 -3.76 1.67
CA HIS A 132 6.35 -2.95 2.84
C HIS A 132 7.62 -2.11 2.61
N TRP A 133 7.57 -0.83 2.97
CA TRP A 133 8.61 0.16 2.64
C TRP A 133 10.02 -0.28 3.10
N GLU A 134 10.16 -1.02 4.20
CA GLU A 134 11.44 -1.55 4.68
C GLU A 134 12.12 -2.49 3.67
N ASN A 135 11.34 -3.18 2.86
CA ASN A 135 11.82 -4.15 1.88
C ASN A 135 11.89 -3.59 0.45
N LEU A 136 11.46 -2.33 0.24
CA LEU A 136 11.34 -1.78 -1.12
C LEU A 136 12.69 -1.67 -1.84
N ALA A 137 13.77 -1.34 -1.12
CA ALA A 137 15.10 -1.19 -1.69
C ALA A 137 15.68 -2.56 -2.09
N SER A 138 15.66 -3.53 -1.17
CA SER A 138 16.14 -4.90 -1.46
C SER A 138 15.35 -5.57 -2.57
N MET A 139 14.04 -5.37 -2.57
CA MET A 139 13.14 -5.92 -3.58
C MET A 139 13.47 -5.41 -5.00
N ARG A 140 13.82 -4.12 -5.15
CA ARG A 140 14.23 -3.53 -6.44
C ARG A 140 15.58 -4.07 -6.92
N GLU A 141 16.48 -4.36 -5.99
CA GLU A 141 17.80 -4.89 -6.31
C GLU A 141 17.73 -6.38 -6.70
N GLU A 142 16.99 -7.18 -5.91
CA GLU A 142 16.91 -8.62 -6.09
C GLU A 142 15.98 -9.02 -7.25
N PHE A 143 14.92 -8.25 -7.51
CA PHE A 143 13.93 -8.53 -8.56
C PHE A 143 13.76 -7.36 -9.54
N PRO A 144 14.76 -7.07 -10.38
CA PRO A 144 14.78 -5.88 -11.25
C PRO A 144 13.67 -5.87 -12.32
N ASN A 145 13.07 -7.01 -12.63
CA ASN A 145 11.98 -7.12 -13.62
C ASN A 145 10.60 -6.76 -13.03
N VAL A 146 10.49 -6.59 -11.71
CA VAL A 146 9.24 -6.19 -11.05
C VAL A 146 9.12 -4.67 -11.03
N LEU A 147 7.99 -4.13 -11.47
CA LEU A 147 7.74 -2.68 -11.50
C LEU A 147 7.34 -2.17 -10.11
N MET A 148 8.33 -2.04 -9.21
CA MET A 148 8.10 -1.68 -7.80
C MET A 148 7.74 -0.21 -7.61
N SER A 149 6.61 0.04 -6.95
CA SER A 149 6.13 1.37 -6.52
C SER A 149 6.16 1.53 -5.00
N SER A 150 6.11 2.77 -4.53
CA SER A 150 5.90 3.11 -3.12
C SER A 150 4.44 3.33 -2.75
N ASN A 151 3.50 2.94 -3.58
CA ASN A 151 2.08 3.09 -3.35
C ASN A 151 1.62 2.20 -2.17
N LEU A 152 0.49 2.54 -1.56
CA LEU A 152 -0.08 1.73 -0.48
C LEU A 152 -0.49 0.34 -0.98
N PHE A 153 -1.05 0.28 -2.17
CA PHE A 153 -1.35 -0.96 -2.86
C PHE A 153 -1.25 -0.77 -4.39
N ALA A 154 -1.12 -1.87 -5.09
CA ALA A 154 -1.14 -1.94 -6.55
C ALA A 154 -2.07 -3.07 -6.98
N ILE A 155 -2.93 -2.81 -7.97
CA ILE A 155 -3.76 -3.80 -8.66
C ILE A 155 -3.40 -3.69 -10.13
N ASP A 156 -2.81 -4.73 -10.69
CA ASP A 156 -2.41 -4.78 -12.08
C ASP A 156 -2.81 -6.12 -12.70
N ARG A 157 -3.79 -6.07 -13.60
CA ARG A 157 -4.35 -7.25 -14.27
C ARG A 157 -4.86 -8.30 -13.26
N ASP A 158 -4.20 -9.44 -13.17
CA ASP A 158 -4.53 -10.54 -12.27
C ASP A 158 -3.59 -10.65 -11.05
N ARG A 159 -2.79 -9.59 -10.79
CA ARG A 159 -1.90 -9.46 -9.62
C ARG A 159 -2.30 -8.26 -8.78
N PHE A 160 -2.25 -8.43 -7.48
CA PHE A 160 -2.48 -7.32 -6.56
C PHE A 160 -1.63 -7.47 -5.29
N THR A 161 -1.09 -6.37 -4.81
CA THR A 161 -0.16 -6.34 -3.69
C THR A 161 -0.44 -5.12 -2.82
N CYS A 162 -0.28 -5.22 -1.50
CA CYS A 162 -0.33 -4.07 -0.62
C CYS A 162 0.87 -4.00 0.33
N SER A 163 1.19 -2.80 0.76
CA SER A 163 2.37 -2.49 1.57
C SER A 163 2.29 -2.94 3.03
N GLY A 164 1.13 -3.37 3.50
CA GLY A 164 0.95 -3.79 4.90
C GLY A 164 0.21 -2.76 5.75
N GLY A 165 0.14 -3.02 7.07
CA GLY A 165 -0.66 -2.21 7.98
C GLY A 165 -2.12 -2.17 7.55
N ASN A 166 -2.72 -0.98 7.56
CA ASN A 166 -4.12 -0.78 7.15
C ASN A 166 -4.32 -0.70 5.62
N SER A 167 -3.25 -0.72 4.81
CA SER A 167 -3.38 -0.66 3.34
C SER A 167 -4.08 -1.89 2.74
N SER A 168 -4.11 -3.00 3.46
CA SER A 168 -4.88 -4.18 3.05
C SER A 168 -6.39 -3.94 3.14
N LEU A 169 -6.84 -3.14 4.10
CA LEU A 169 -8.24 -2.73 4.20
C LEU A 169 -8.63 -1.89 2.98
N ASP A 170 -7.84 -0.87 2.63
CA ASP A 170 -8.08 -0.04 1.44
C ASP A 170 -8.12 -0.86 0.16
N MET A 171 -7.15 -1.76 -0.02
CA MET A 171 -7.09 -2.65 -1.18
C MET A 171 -8.34 -3.55 -1.27
N MET A 172 -8.78 -4.14 -0.18
CA MET A 172 -9.97 -5.00 -0.19
C MET A 172 -11.26 -4.20 -0.34
N LEU A 173 -11.33 -2.96 0.18
CA LEU A 173 -12.45 -2.06 -0.07
C LEU A 173 -12.54 -1.66 -1.55
N GLN A 174 -11.41 -1.55 -2.25
CA GLN A 174 -11.42 -1.37 -3.71
C GLN A 174 -12.05 -2.59 -4.42
N PHE A 175 -11.77 -3.83 -3.96
CA PHE A 175 -12.46 -5.02 -4.49
C PHE A 175 -13.95 -5.03 -4.15
N VAL A 176 -14.33 -4.64 -2.93
CA VAL A 176 -15.76 -4.50 -2.54
C VAL A 176 -16.45 -3.49 -3.46
N SER A 177 -15.84 -2.35 -3.70
CA SER A 177 -16.36 -1.31 -4.59
C SER A 177 -16.52 -1.83 -6.04
N ASN A 178 -15.54 -2.54 -6.55
CA ASN A 178 -15.58 -3.09 -7.92
C ASN A 178 -16.64 -4.19 -8.09
N HIS A 179 -16.93 -4.98 -7.06
CA HIS A 179 -17.89 -6.08 -7.12
C HIS A 179 -19.33 -5.66 -6.82
N HIS A 180 -19.51 -4.72 -5.89
CA HIS A 180 -20.83 -4.42 -5.31
C HIS A 180 -21.15 -2.91 -5.24
N GLY A 181 -20.30 -2.07 -5.81
CA GLY A 181 -20.50 -0.61 -5.85
C GLY A 181 -19.80 0.15 -4.73
N PRO A 182 -19.54 1.45 -4.96
CA PRO A 182 -18.82 2.31 -4.02
C PRO A 182 -19.60 2.57 -2.73
N GLU A 183 -20.92 2.51 -2.76
CA GLU A 183 -21.78 2.76 -1.58
C GLU A 183 -21.53 1.71 -0.49
N LEU A 184 -21.43 0.42 -0.86
CA LEU A 184 -21.13 -0.64 0.09
C LEU A 184 -19.72 -0.49 0.66
N ALA A 185 -18.74 -0.16 -0.18
CA ALA A 185 -17.37 0.08 0.26
C ALA A 185 -17.29 1.26 1.23
N ALA A 186 -18.00 2.35 0.97
CA ALA A 186 -18.08 3.50 1.87
C ALA A 186 -18.69 3.13 3.22
N ALA A 187 -19.82 2.41 3.24
CA ALA A 187 -20.45 1.96 4.47
C ALA A 187 -19.55 1.02 5.29
N VAL A 188 -18.76 0.15 4.64
CA VAL A 188 -17.77 -0.67 5.34
C VAL A 188 -16.63 0.19 5.89
N SER A 189 -16.18 1.21 5.16
CA SER A 189 -15.17 2.17 5.63
C SER A 189 -15.63 2.91 6.88
N GLU A 190 -16.87 3.39 6.90
CA GLU A 190 -17.48 4.04 8.05
C GLU A 190 -17.56 3.11 9.28
N MET A 191 -17.90 1.84 9.09
CA MET A 191 -17.91 0.84 10.17
C MET A 191 -16.52 0.67 10.82
N PHE A 192 -15.43 0.89 10.07
CA PHE A 192 -14.06 0.86 10.59
C PHE A 192 -13.54 2.23 11.04
N ILE A 193 -14.41 3.25 11.11
CA ILE A 193 -14.08 4.62 11.56
C ILE A 193 -12.91 5.17 10.72
N MET A 194 -12.90 4.87 9.43
CA MET A 194 -11.91 5.42 8.51
C MET A 194 -12.36 6.80 8.01
N GLU A 195 -11.46 7.77 8.04
CA GLU A 195 -11.75 9.10 7.49
C GLU A 195 -12.01 9.07 5.98
N ARG A 196 -11.33 8.17 5.27
CA ARG A 196 -11.51 7.91 3.84
C ARG A 196 -10.92 6.57 3.42
N ILE A 197 -11.40 6.03 2.32
CA ILE A 197 -10.72 4.96 1.60
C ILE A 197 -9.57 5.58 0.80
N ARG A 198 -8.33 5.12 1.06
CA ARG A 198 -7.15 5.53 0.29
C ARG A 198 -7.11 4.76 -1.02
N ASP A 199 -6.61 5.40 -2.07
CA ASP A 199 -6.57 4.78 -3.40
C ASP A 199 -5.13 4.40 -3.81
N HIS A 200 -5.00 3.88 -5.03
CA HIS A 200 -3.73 3.42 -5.59
C HIS A 200 -2.73 4.55 -5.92
N HIS A 201 -3.11 5.82 -5.77
CA HIS A 201 -2.19 6.97 -5.85
C HIS A 201 -1.62 7.35 -4.49
N ASP A 202 -2.24 6.92 -3.40
CA ASP A 202 -1.71 7.14 -2.07
C ASP A 202 -0.41 6.35 -1.87
N THR A 203 0.61 7.02 -1.35
CA THR A 203 1.93 6.43 -1.14
C THR A 203 2.19 6.11 0.32
N GLN A 204 3.11 5.17 0.55
CA GLN A 204 3.62 4.87 1.88
C GLN A 204 4.37 6.09 2.42
N ARG A 205 4.07 6.48 3.65
CA ARG A 205 4.89 7.47 4.37
C ARG A 205 6.15 6.77 4.87
N ILE A 206 7.20 6.80 4.06
CA ILE A 206 8.51 6.28 4.45
C ILE A 206 9.20 7.37 5.26
N PRO A 207 9.44 7.17 6.58
CA PRO A 207 10.19 8.16 7.35
C PRO A 207 11.57 8.34 6.71
N LEU A 208 11.88 9.54 6.26
CA LEU A 208 13.14 9.83 5.55
C LEU A 208 14.37 9.44 6.39
N ARG A 209 14.27 9.57 7.72
CA ARG A 209 15.29 9.11 8.67
C ARG A 209 15.60 7.61 8.54
N LEU A 210 14.59 6.80 8.29
CA LEU A 210 14.74 5.34 8.17
C LEU A 210 15.28 4.95 6.79
N HIS A 211 14.89 5.69 5.76
CA HIS A 211 15.39 5.47 4.40
C HIS A 211 16.85 5.89 4.20
N LEU A 212 17.29 6.96 4.86
CA LEU A 212 18.64 7.51 4.72
C LEU A 212 19.57 7.15 5.90
N GLY A 213 19.03 6.55 6.97
CA GLY A 213 19.75 6.37 8.24
C GLY A 213 20.26 7.71 8.76
N ASN A 214 21.29 7.69 9.61
CA ASN A 214 21.98 8.91 10.07
C ASN A 214 22.97 9.48 9.05
N SER A 215 23.03 8.94 7.83
CA SER A 215 24.05 9.31 6.82
C SER A 215 23.84 10.68 6.17
N GLN A 216 22.63 11.25 6.27
CA GLN A 216 22.30 12.52 5.60
C GLN A 216 21.48 13.47 6.51
N PRO A 217 22.05 13.91 7.65
CA PRO A 217 21.30 14.71 8.62
C PRO A 217 20.78 16.04 8.04
N LYS A 218 21.55 16.67 7.15
CA LYS A 218 21.16 17.93 6.50
C LYS A 218 19.96 17.79 5.54
N LEU A 219 19.84 16.66 4.85
CA LEU A 219 18.69 16.39 4.02
C LEU A 219 17.44 16.12 4.85
N ILE A 220 17.59 15.38 5.95
CA ILE A 220 16.49 15.09 6.90
C ILE A 220 15.97 16.37 7.52
N GLU A 221 16.89 17.25 7.95
CA GLU A 221 16.56 18.55 8.53
C GLU A 221 15.84 19.45 7.52
N ALA A 222 16.30 19.50 6.27
CA ALA A 222 15.66 20.26 5.20
C ALA A 222 14.24 19.77 4.93
N VAL A 223 14.02 18.47 4.85
CA VAL A 223 12.68 17.91 4.63
C VAL A 223 11.76 18.19 5.82
N ALA A 224 12.26 18.05 7.06
CA ALA A 224 11.47 18.37 8.24
C ALA A 224 11.03 19.85 8.28
N LEU A 225 11.92 20.77 7.87
CA LEU A 225 11.58 22.18 7.73
C LEU A 225 10.53 22.43 6.62
N MET A 226 10.62 21.73 5.47
CA MET A 226 9.60 21.80 4.44
C MET A 226 8.24 21.30 4.93
N GLU A 227 8.20 20.15 5.63
CA GLU A 227 6.97 19.57 6.19
C GLU A 227 6.30 20.49 7.23
N ALA A 228 7.11 21.20 8.03
CA ALA A 228 6.62 22.12 9.04
C ALA A 228 6.12 23.46 8.46
N ASN A 229 6.46 23.79 7.21
CA ASN A 229 6.20 25.10 6.59
C ASN A 229 5.48 24.95 5.24
N LEU A 230 4.32 24.27 5.23
CA LEU A 230 3.55 24.02 4.00
C LEU A 230 2.69 25.23 3.59
N GLU A 231 2.22 26.02 4.53
CA GLU A 231 1.41 27.23 4.33
C GLU A 231 2.32 28.41 4.01
N GLU A 232 3.25 28.71 4.90
CA GLU A 232 4.28 29.74 4.69
C GLU A 232 5.57 29.11 4.18
N THR A 233 5.68 29.01 2.86
CA THR A 233 6.78 28.27 2.24
C THR A 233 8.12 28.97 2.41
N ILE A 234 9.12 28.25 2.89
CA ILE A 234 10.50 28.72 2.98
C ILE A 234 11.13 28.71 1.57
N SER A 235 11.86 29.77 1.23
CA SER A 235 12.65 29.79 -0.01
C SER A 235 13.76 28.75 0.02
N LEU A 236 14.21 28.27 -1.16
CA LEU A 236 15.30 27.29 -1.21
C LEU A 236 16.63 27.85 -0.70
N ASP A 237 16.83 29.14 -0.81
CA ASP A 237 18.03 29.81 -0.31
C ASP A 237 18.02 29.89 1.23
N ASP A 238 16.89 30.29 1.81
CA ASP A 238 16.70 30.29 3.28
C ASP A 238 16.76 28.86 3.85
N LEU A 239 16.13 27.89 3.17
CA LEU A 239 16.17 26.49 3.57
C LEU A 239 17.62 25.97 3.61
N ALA A 240 18.41 26.27 2.58
CA ALA A 240 19.82 25.90 2.53
C ALA A 240 20.62 26.56 3.66
N GLN A 241 20.33 27.84 3.95
CA GLN A 241 20.95 28.58 5.05
C GLN A 241 20.59 27.97 6.41
N TYR A 242 19.31 27.64 6.68
CA TYR A 242 18.87 27.04 7.92
C TYR A 242 19.54 25.70 8.21
N VAL A 243 19.72 24.86 7.18
CA VAL A 243 20.40 23.57 7.36
C VAL A 243 21.93 23.66 7.24
N GLY A 244 22.49 24.87 7.03
CA GLY A 244 23.94 25.10 7.00
C GLY A 244 24.65 24.47 5.78
N VAL A 245 24.05 24.54 4.59
CA VAL A 245 24.64 24.09 3.32
C VAL A 245 24.41 25.16 2.23
N SER A 246 25.18 25.10 1.14
CA SER A 246 24.87 25.93 -0.03
C SER A 246 23.66 25.37 -0.79
N ARG A 247 22.92 26.24 -1.52
CA ARG A 247 21.81 25.81 -2.37
C ARG A 247 22.19 24.67 -3.33
N ARG A 248 23.37 24.77 -3.95
CA ARG A 248 23.89 23.72 -4.85
C ARG A 248 24.12 22.39 -4.12
N GLN A 249 24.58 22.44 -2.87
CA GLN A 249 24.71 21.23 -2.06
C GLN A 249 23.36 20.63 -1.70
N LEU A 250 22.38 21.48 -1.35
CA LEU A 250 21.01 21.05 -1.08
C LEU A 250 20.41 20.35 -2.31
N GLU A 251 20.46 20.97 -3.48
CA GLU A 251 19.99 20.40 -4.75
C GLU A 251 20.66 19.05 -5.06
N ARG A 252 21.99 18.94 -4.85
CA ARG A 252 22.73 17.68 -5.03
C ARG A 252 22.30 16.60 -4.04
N LEU A 253 22.00 16.93 -2.79
CA LEU A 253 21.49 15.99 -1.80
C LEU A 253 20.12 15.45 -2.22
N PHE A 254 19.19 16.31 -2.61
CA PHE A 254 17.88 15.90 -3.10
C PHE A 254 17.99 15.02 -4.35
N GLN A 255 18.77 15.46 -5.35
CA GLN A 255 18.93 14.68 -6.58
C GLN A 255 19.58 13.31 -6.34
N LYS A 256 20.58 13.23 -5.46
CA LYS A 256 21.29 11.98 -5.15
C LYS A 256 20.40 11.00 -4.40
N HIS A 257 19.67 11.46 -3.40
CA HIS A 257 18.97 10.58 -2.45
C HIS A 257 17.47 10.46 -2.71
N LEU A 258 16.82 11.51 -3.22
CA LEU A 258 15.38 11.55 -3.51
C LEU A 258 15.04 11.54 -5.00
N LYS A 259 16.08 11.60 -5.88
CA LYS A 259 15.93 11.56 -7.34
C LYS A 259 15.07 12.70 -7.92
N CYS A 260 14.91 13.78 -7.19
CA CYS A 260 14.17 14.97 -7.60
C CYS A 260 14.88 16.25 -7.13
N VAL A 261 14.45 17.39 -7.62
CA VAL A 261 14.91 18.70 -7.13
C VAL A 261 14.10 19.15 -5.91
N PRO A 262 14.67 19.97 -5.00
CA PRO A 262 13.99 20.40 -3.76
C PRO A 262 12.63 21.06 -4.01
N SER A 263 12.52 21.91 -5.03
CA SER A 263 11.28 22.59 -5.40
C SER A 263 10.16 21.60 -5.79
N ARG A 264 10.50 20.54 -6.51
CA ARG A 264 9.57 19.49 -6.89
C ARG A 264 9.07 18.72 -5.65
N TYR A 265 10.00 18.34 -4.79
CA TYR A 265 9.67 17.64 -3.54
C TYR A 265 8.76 18.48 -2.66
N TYR A 266 9.05 19.78 -2.51
CA TYR A 266 8.23 20.69 -1.72
C TYR A 266 6.82 20.87 -2.32
N LEU A 267 6.73 20.96 -3.64
CA LEU A 267 5.45 21.01 -4.34
C LEU A 267 4.63 19.72 -4.07
N GLU A 268 5.25 18.56 -4.12
CA GLU A 268 4.59 17.27 -3.85
C GLU A 268 4.06 17.19 -2.41
N LEU A 269 4.81 17.66 -1.42
CA LEU A 269 4.34 17.76 -0.03
C LEU A 269 3.08 18.61 0.10
N ARG A 270 3.08 19.79 -0.53
CA ARG A 270 1.96 20.74 -0.53
C ARG A 270 0.72 20.19 -1.23
N LEU A 271 0.89 19.52 -2.38
CA LEU A 271 -0.21 18.91 -3.12
C LEU A 271 -0.82 17.72 -2.36
N ASN A 272 0.01 16.91 -1.70
CA ASN A 272 -0.49 15.83 -0.84
C ASN A 272 -1.25 16.37 0.38
N ARG A 273 -0.81 17.48 0.98
CA ARG A 273 -1.55 18.18 2.04
C ARG A 273 -2.88 18.70 1.53
N ALA A 274 -2.87 19.34 0.35
CA ALA A 274 -4.08 19.85 -0.28
C ALA A 274 -5.11 18.73 -0.54
N ARG A 275 -4.65 17.58 -1.04
CA ARG A 275 -5.52 16.42 -1.23
C ARG A 275 -6.17 15.96 0.08
N GLN A 276 -5.42 15.92 1.17
CA GLN A 276 -5.97 15.60 2.48
C GLN A 276 -7.06 16.57 2.89
N LEU A 277 -6.80 17.88 2.77
CA LEU A 277 -7.78 18.92 3.12
C LEU A 277 -9.05 18.84 2.26
N LEU A 278 -8.91 18.63 0.94
CA LEU A 278 -10.06 18.48 0.03
C LEU A 278 -10.92 17.25 0.36
N LEU A 279 -10.30 16.17 0.85
CA LEU A 279 -11.01 14.92 1.17
C LEU A 279 -11.58 14.89 2.60
N GLN A 280 -11.00 15.65 3.51
CA GLN A 280 -11.30 15.57 4.96
C GLN A 280 -12.05 16.79 5.50
N THR A 281 -12.22 17.85 4.70
CA THR A 281 -12.83 19.09 5.14
C THR A 281 -13.79 19.64 4.09
N ASN A 282 -14.66 20.57 4.52
CA ASN A 282 -15.53 21.33 3.62
C ASN A 282 -14.92 22.69 3.20
N LEU A 283 -13.59 22.82 3.27
CA LEU A 283 -12.90 24.03 2.86
C LEU A 283 -13.06 24.28 1.36
N SER A 284 -13.18 25.55 0.98
CA SER A 284 -13.21 25.92 -0.43
C SER A 284 -11.85 25.64 -1.11
N ILE A 285 -11.86 25.48 -2.43
CA ILE A 285 -10.62 25.32 -3.22
C ILE A 285 -9.65 26.48 -2.97
N ILE A 286 -10.19 27.69 -2.74
CA ILE A 286 -9.39 28.88 -2.43
C ILE A 286 -8.71 28.71 -1.07
N ASP A 287 -9.46 28.33 -0.04
CA ASP A 287 -8.92 28.16 1.32
C ASP A 287 -7.88 27.02 1.35
N VAL A 288 -8.16 25.91 0.68
CA VAL A 288 -7.20 24.81 0.54
C VAL A 288 -5.93 25.25 -0.16
N SER A 289 -6.04 26.06 -1.23
CA SER A 289 -4.86 26.56 -1.95
C SER A 289 -4.00 27.46 -1.05
N LEU A 290 -4.61 28.33 -0.25
CA LEU A 290 -3.91 29.19 0.71
C LEU A 290 -3.24 28.37 1.82
N ALA A 291 -3.99 27.45 2.45
CA ALA A 291 -3.49 26.56 3.51
C ALA A 291 -2.33 25.65 3.07
N CYS A 292 -2.12 25.52 1.75
CA CYS A 292 -1.00 24.80 1.16
C CYS A 292 0.02 25.72 0.48
N GLY A 293 0.02 27.02 0.81
CA GLY A 293 1.02 28.00 0.39
C GLY A 293 0.97 28.36 -1.09
N PHE A 294 -0.14 28.18 -1.79
CA PHE A 294 -0.29 28.63 -3.17
C PHE A 294 -0.81 30.08 -3.20
N VAL A 295 -0.19 30.89 -4.01
CA VAL A 295 -0.53 32.31 -4.16
C VAL A 295 -1.84 32.50 -4.94
N SER A 296 -2.26 31.50 -5.75
CA SER A 296 -3.50 31.57 -6.52
C SER A 296 -4.13 30.21 -6.75
N ALA A 297 -5.46 30.14 -6.65
CA ALA A 297 -6.24 28.95 -6.88
C ALA A 297 -6.13 28.39 -8.33
N PRO A 298 -6.03 29.23 -9.41
CA PRO A 298 -5.78 28.71 -10.75
C PRO A 298 -4.44 27.99 -10.89
N HIS A 299 -3.36 28.51 -10.30
CA HIS A 299 -2.04 27.87 -10.30
C HIS A 299 -2.10 26.56 -9.49
N PHE A 300 -2.71 26.58 -8.32
CA PHE A 300 -2.97 25.38 -7.52
C PHE A 300 -3.69 24.29 -8.33
N SER A 301 -4.85 24.67 -8.94
CA SER A 301 -5.67 23.71 -9.69
C SER A 301 -4.93 23.11 -10.88
N LYS A 302 -4.06 23.88 -11.55
CA LYS A 302 -3.21 23.36 -12.60
C LYS A 302 -2.20 22.36 -12.05
N CYS A 303 -1.41 22.73 -11.03
CA CYS A 303 -0.42 21.85 -10.41
C CYS A 303 -1.05 20.57 -9.86
N TYR A 304 -2.25 20.67 -9.28
CA TYR A 304 -2.98 19.54 -8.71
C TYR A 304 -3.40 18.55 -9.79
N ARG A 305 -3.99 19.03 -10.89
CA ARG A 305 -4.35 18.18 -12.05
C ARG A 305 -3.13 17.53 -12.69
N ASP A 306 -2.08 18.31 -12.94
CA ASP A 306 -0.85 17.81 -13.55
C ASP A 306 -0.18 16.71 -12.70
N PHE A 307 -0.29 16.81 -11.37
CA PHE A 307 0.31 15.87 -10.43
C PHE A 307 -0.53 14.59 -10.23
N PHE A 308 -1.86 14.73 -10.09
CA PHE A 308 -2.74 13.59 -9.83
C PHE A 308 -3.38 12.99 -11.09
N GLY A 309 -3.20 13.60 -12.26
CA GLY A 309 -3.70 13.09 -13.54
C GLY A 309 -5.23 13.19 -13.73
N ILE A 310 -5.83 14.22 -13.15
CA ILE A 310 -7.29 14.44 -13.17
C ILE A 310 -7.63 15.79 -13.79
#